data_389a7d5c8b313e201933a1f6c0c054c4
#
_entry.id   389a7d5c8b313e201933a1f6c0c054c4
#
_cell.length_a   1.000
_cell.length_b   1.000
_cell.length_c   1.000
_cell.angle_alpha   90.00
_cell.angle_beta   90.00
_cell.angle_gamma   90.00
#
_symmetry.space_group_name_H-M   'P 1'
#
loop_
_entity.id
_entity.type
_entity.pdbx_description
1 polymer ?
#
loop_
_entity_poly.entity_id
_entity_poly.type
_entity_poly.pdbx_seq_one_letter_code
_entity_poly.pdbx_strand_id
1 'polypeptide(L)'
;LFTDEWGGGGQPKCRETDPMEWGANAYFTLAEDGKMDFKGYWKLPAPQTSLENCVAHNGSLIPIPGREVMVQSWYQGGISIFDWTDMENVVEIAYHDRGPSDANTMGAGGSWSVYWYNGVIVSSEIARGLDIFELKPSGFISANEIEAAKSVQLEYLNPQGQPKFTWPMTYALAHSYIDQLERSKGLSASNIAAARAALESSENGNHKALRALA
;
A
#
# COMPACT_ATOMS: atom_id res chain seq x y z
N LEU A 1 4.94 -11.83 -1.48
CA LEU A 1 5.89 -10.84 -1.99
C LEU A 1 7.28 -11.15 -1.44
N PHE A 2 8.27 -11.10 -2.28
CA PHE A 2 9.69 -11.22 -1.94
C PHE A 2 10.42 -9.95 -2.38
N THR A 3 11.24 -9.37 -1.50
CA THR A 3 11.98 -8.13 -1.74
C THR A 3 13.45 -8.46 -1.97
N ASP A 4 14.03 -7.99 -3.08
CA ASP A 4 15.44 -8.20 -3.43
C ASP A 4 16.21 -6.89 -3.40
N GLU A 5 17.13 -6.76 -2.45
CA GLU A 5 17.99 -5.59 -2.34
C GLU A 5 19.14 -5.54 -3.35
N TRP A 6 19.34 -6.55 -4.17
CA TRP A 6 20.36 -6.58 -5.23
C TRP A 6 21.72 -5.96 -4.85
N GLY A 7 22.36 -6.50 -3.83
CA GLY A 7 23.65 -6.02 -3.35
C GLY A 7 23.58 -4.92 -2.30
N GLY A 8 22.39 -4.72 -1.72
CA GLY A 8 22.16 -3.80 -0.61
C GLY A 8 21.84 -2.37 -1.03
N GLY A 9 21.42 -1.57 -0.06
CA GLY A 9 20.94 -0.22 -0.24
C GLY A 9 21.93 0.83 -0.72
N GLY A 10 23.16 0.46 -1.04
CA GLY A 10 24.17 1.34 -1.61
C GLY A 10 24.18 1.43 -3.15
N GLN A 11 23.17 0.86 -3.84
CA GLN A 11 23.17 0.76 -5.29
C GLN A 11 22.00 1.52 -5.93
N PRO A 12 22.23 2.23 -7.07
CA PRO A 12 21.18 2.87 -7.84
C PRO A 12 20.56 1.84 -8.81
N LYS A 13 19.48 1.16 -8.40
CA LYS A 13 18.80 0.11 -9.18
C LYS A 13 17.39 0.47 -9.64
N CYS A 14 17.01 1.76 -9.54
CA CYS A 14 15.71 2.25 -10.02
C CYS A 14 15.83 3.20 -11.22
N ARG A 15 16.91 3.14 -11.99
CA ARG A 15 17.06 3.95 -13.21
C ARG A 15 16.22 3.36 -14.34
N GLU A 16 15.85 4.17 -15.29
CA GLU A 16 15.10 3.73 -16.49
C GLU A 16 15.79 2.59 -17.24
N THR A 17 17.14 2.57 -17.20
CA THR A 17 17.97 1.58 -17.89
C THR A 17 18.22 0.30 -17.10
N ASP A 18 17.83 0.25 -15.83
CA ASP A 18 18.06 -0.92 -14.99
C ASP A 18 17.04 -2.03 -15.30
N PRO A 19 17.48 -3.31 -15.40
CA PRO A 19 16.54 -4.42 -15.53
C PRO A 19 15.47 -4.43 -14.43
N MET A 20 14.27 -4.84 -14.79
CA MET A 20 13.10 -4.80 -13.88
C MET A 20 13.35 -5.63 -12.62
N GLU A 21 14.04 -6.77 -12.73
CA GLU A 21 14.31 -7.69 -11.62
C GLU A 21 15.36 -7.16 -10.61
N TRP A 22 16.12 -6.13 -10.95
CA TRP A 22 17.16 -5.62 -10.06
C TRP A 22 16.61 -4.73 -8.97
N GLY A 23 16.73 -5.15 -7.72
CA GLY A 23 16.27 -4.39 -6.57
C GLY A 23 14.75 -4.19 -6.55
N ALA A 24 14.01 -5.16 -7.09
CA ALA A 24 12.56 -5.11 -7.24
C ALA A 24 11.84 -5.99 -6.19
N ASN A 25 10.54 -5.88 -6.16
CA ASN A 25 9.65 -6.87 -5.57
C ASN A 25 9.36 -7.98 -6.58
N ALA A 26 9.41 -9.23 -6.13
CA ALA A 26 8.97 -10.39 -6.87
C ALA A 26 7.70 -10.98 -6.22
N TYR A 27 6.70 -11.29 -7.03
CA TYR A 27 5.45 -11.87 -6.58
C TYR A 27 5.38 -13.36 -6.85
N PHE A 28 4.88 -14.08 -5.87
CA PHE A 28 4.67 -15.53 -5.95
C PHE A 28 3.31 -15.88 -5.36
N THR A 29 2.63 -16.85 -5.98
CA THR A 29 1.57 -17.58 -5.30
C THR A 29 2.16 -18.78 -4.57
N LEU A 30 1.59 -19.11 -3.42
CA LEU A 30 1.96 -20.30 -2.64
C LEU A 30 0.86 -21.33 -2.79
N ALA A 31 1.17 -22.48 -3.39
CA ALA A 31 0.25 -23.58 -3.52
C ALA A 31 0.13 -24.36 -2.20
N GLU A 32 -0.93 -25.16 -2.05
CA GLU A 32 -1.16 -25.98 -0.85
C GLU A 32 -0.02 -26.97 -0.57
N ASP A 33 0.67 -27.45 -1.61
CA ASP A 33 1.84 -28.33 -1.50
C ASP A 33 3.14 -27.59 -1.15
N GLY A 34 3.06 -26.28 -0.89
CA GLY A 34 4.19 -25.41 -0.53
C GLY A 34 5.03 -24.91 -1.70
N LYS A 35 4.67 -25.23 -2.93
CA LYS A 35 5.37 -24.69 -4.11
C LYS A 35 5.07 -23.22 -4.31
N MET A 36 6.13 -22.47 -4.64
CA MET A 36 6.06 -21.08 -5.03
C MET A 36 6.01 -20.96 -6.55
N ASP A 37 5.02 -20.23 -7.06
CA ASP A 37 4.80 -19.99 -8.47
C ASP A 37 5.00 -18.52 -8.77
N PHE A 38 6.06 -18.18 -9.52
CA PHE A 38 6.44 -16.82 -9.83
C PHE A 38 5.39 -16.14 -10.73
N LYS A 39 5.01 -14.89 -10.38
CA LYS A 39 3.97 -14.12 -11.08
C LYS A 39 4.50 -12.86 -11.76
N GLY A 40 5.59 -12.29 -11.30
CA GLY A 40 6.17 -11.10 -11.92
C GLY A 40 7.04 -10.29 -10.97
N TYR A 41 7.61 -9.23 -11.53
CA TYR A 41 8.36 -8.21 -10.81
C TYR A 41 7.62 -6.88 -10.81
N TRP A 42 7.84 -6.09 -9.77
CA TRP A 42 7.40 -4.70 -9.72
C TRP A 42 8.45 -3.81 -9.05
N LYS A 43 8.60 -2.62 -9.58
CA LYS A 43 9.53 -1.59 -9.14
C LYS A 43 8.83 -0.23 -9.20
N LEU A 44 9.38 0.79 -8.52
CA LEU A 44 8.90 2.17 -8.62
C LEU A 44 8.66 2.58 -10.08
N PRO A 45 7.47 3.12 -10.41
CA PRO A 45 7.17 3.57 -11.77
C PRO A 45 8.00 4.76 -12.21
N ALA A 46 8.39 5.66 -11.26
CA ALA A 46 9.21 6.82 -11.54
C ALA A 46 10.69 6.47 -11.51
N PRO A 47 11.43 6.58 -12.64
CA PRO A 47 12.86 6.31 -12.67
C PRO A 47 13.64 7.29 -11.78
N GLN A 48 14.62 6.76 -11.07
CA GLN A 48 15.52 7.52 -10.23
C GLN A 48 16.85 7.82 -10.95
N THR A 49 17.65 8.73 -10.42
CA THR A 49 18.95 9.07 -10.99
C THR A 49 20.05 8.10 -10.55
N SER A 50 21.25 8.24 -11.14
CA SER A 50 22.44 7.48 -10.71
C SER A 50 23.04 7.98 -9.38
N LEU A 51 22.52 9.07 -8.82
CA LEU A 51 22.93 9.64 -7.54
C LEU A 51 22.09 9.15 -6.36
N GLU A 52 21.09 8.32 -6.62
CA GLU A 52 20.14 7.82 -5.63
C GLU A 52 20.32 6.32 -5.43
N ASN A 53 20.72 5.91 -4.23
CA ASN A 53 20.61 4.50 -3.87
C ASN A 53 19.11 4.17 -3.81
N CYS A 54 18.69 3.20 -4.60
CA CYS A 54 17.29 2.82 -4.73
C CYS A 54 17.15 1.35 -5.07
N VAL A 55 16.60 0.61 -4.13
CA VAL A 55 16.15 -0.78 -4.23
C VAL A 55 14.96 -0.97 -3.29
N ALA A 56 14.14 -1.99 -3.53
CA ALA A 56 13.06 -2.37 -2.63
C ALA A 56 13.61 -2.73 -1.24
N HIS A 57 13.01 -2.21 -0.19
CA HIS A 57 13.43 -2.44 1.20
C HIS A 57 12.22 -2.74 2.10
N ASN A 58 12.33 -2.42 3.38
CA ASN A 58 11.31 -2.75 4.38
C ASN A 58 9.98 -2.03 4.15
N GLY A 59 8.91 -2.64 4.60
CA GLY A 59 7.57 -2.08 4.56
C GLY A 59 6.57 -2.86 5.39
N SER A 60 5.32 -2.43 5.33
CA SER A 60 4.21 -3.12 5.96
C SER A 60 2.93 -3.02 5.15
N LEU A 61 2.00 -3.95 5.40
CA LEU A 61 0.66 -3.82 4.86
C LEU A 61 -0.07 -2.63 5.51
N ILE A 62 -0.84 -1.93 4.70
CA ILE A 62 -1.89 -1.00 5.16
C ILE A 62 -3.19 -1.83 5.20
N PRO A 63 -3.91 -1.88 6.32
CA PRO A 63 -5.06 -2.75 6.47
C PRO A 63 -6.30 -2.22 5.71
N ILE A 64 -6.19 -2.13 4.39
CA ILE A 64 -7.32 -1.81 3.51
C ILE A 64 -8.17 -3.07 3.36
N PRO A 65 -9.48 -3.02 3.68
CA PRO A 65 -10.33 -4.20 3.61
C PRO A 65 -10.37 -4.78 2.19
N GLY A 66 -10.13 -6.10 2.07
CA GLY A 66 -10.23 -6.80 0.78
C GLY A 66 -9.16 -6.47 -0.26
N ARG A 67 -8.10 -5.74 0.12
CA ARG A 67 -6.99 -5.39 -0.79
C ARG A 67 -5.64 -5.66 -0.14
N GLU A 68 -4.68 -6.04 -0.96
CA GLU A 68 -3.28 -6.20 -0.59
C GLU A 68 -2.52 -4.90 -0.90
N VAL A 69 -2.62 -3.94 0.02
CA VAL A 69 -1.96 -2.63 -0.10
C VAL A 69 -0.75 -2.58 0.82
N MET A 70 0.40 -2.22 0.27
CA MET A 70 1.65 -2.12 1.03
C MET A 70 2.20 -0.70 0.95
N VAL A 71 2.76 -0.21 2.05
CA VAL A 71 3.70 0.90 2.06
C VAL A 71 5.12 0.34 2.20
N GLN A 72 6.04 0.79 1.34
CA GLN A 72 7.40 0.27 1.27
C GLN A 72 8.42 1.38 1.07
N SER A 73 9.58 1.23 1.72
CA SER A 73 10.74 2.09 1.55
C SER A 73 11.60 1.64 0.37
N TRP A 74 12.19 2.62 -0.31
CA TRP A 74 13.05 2.47 -1.48
C TRP A 74 14.33 3.29 -1.36
N TYR A 75 14.84 3.47 -0.16
CA TYR A 75 15.97 4.36 0.14
C TYR A 75 15.73 5.78 -0.42
N GLN A 76 16.62 6.31 -1.28
CA GLN A 76 16.44 7.63 -1.87
C GLN A 76 15.33 7.69 -2.93
N GLY A 77 14.84 6.56 -3.44
CA GLY A 77 13.57 6.49 -4.17
C GLY A 77 12.34 6.78 -3.30
N GLY A 78 12.56 7.04 -1.99
CA GLY A 78 11.54 7.47 -1.06
C GLY A 78 10.67 6.34 -0.54
N ILE A 79 9.38 6.59 -0.46
CA ILE A 79 8.37 5.59 -0.10
C ILE A 79 7.34 5.47 -1.21
N SER A 80 6.87 4.25 -1.43
CA SER A 80 5.78 3.95 -2.35
C SER A 80 4.66 3.21 -1.63
N ILE A 81 3.43 3.53 -1.96
CA ILE A 81 2.23 2.82 -1.54
C ILE A 81 1.63 2.21 -2.79
N PHE A 82 1.50 0.91 -2.82
CA PHE A 82 1.04 0.18 -4.00
C PHE A 82 0.06 -0.93 -3.63
N ASP A 83 -0.88 -1.18 -4.53
CA ASP A 83 -1.84 -2.27 -4.49
C ASP A 83 -1.34 -3.41 -5.38
N TRP A 84 -1.16 -4.57 -4.80
CA TRP A 84 -0.75 -5.81 -5.48
C TRP A 84 -1.78 -6.94 -5.32
N THR A 85 -3.03 -6.57 -5.03
CA THR A 85 -4.16 -7.50 -5.00
C THR A 85 -4.25 -8.29 -6.32
N ASP A 86 -4.01 -7.61 -7.43
CA ASP A 86 -3.73 -8.22 -8.72
C ASP A 86 -2.22 -8.16 -9.00
N MET A 87 -1.54 -9.28 -8.84
CA MET A 87 -0.09 -9.37 -9.02
C MET A 87 0.38 -9.17 -10.46
N GLU A 88 -0.52 -9.26 -11.43
CA GLU A 88 -0.22 -8.99 -12.84
C GLU A 88 -0.40 -7.51 -13.20
N ASN A 89 -1.17 -6.77 -12.38
CA ASN A 89 -1.48 -5.36 -12.60
C ASN A 89 -1.28 -4.54 -11.31
N VAL A 90 -0.08 -4.54 -10.79
CA VAL A 90 0.28 -3.78 -9.59
C VAL A 90 0.21 -2.28 -9.87
N VAL A 91 -0.43 -1.53 -8.98
CA VAL A 91 -0.66 -0.10 -9.14
C VAL A 91 -0.08 0.68 -7.98
N GLU A 92 0.80 1.64 -8.25
CA GLU A 92 1.19 2.65 -7.27
C GLU A 92 0.02 3.61 -7.02
N ILE A 93 -0.37 3.78 -5.77
CA ILE A 93 -1.51 4.63 -5.38
C ILE A 93 -1.11 5.93 -4.70
N ALA A 94 0.10 5.98 -4.12
CA ALA A 94 0.70 7.18 -3.55
C ALA A 94 2.21 7.00 -3.40
N TYR A 95 2.94 8.10 -3.33
CA TYR A 95 4.38 8.09 -3.10
C TYR A 95 4.84 9.35 -2.37
N HIS A 96 6.05 9.31 -1.83
CA HIS A 96 6.80 10.48 -1.37
C HIS A 96 8.27 10.28 -1.68
N ASP A 97 8.84 11.21 -2.44
CA ASP A 97 10.22 11.22 -2.88
C ASP A 97 10.79 12.64 -2.74
N ARG A 98 12.04 12.75 -2.30
CA ARG A 98 12.77 14.02 -2.12
C ARG A 98 13.91 14.20 -3.10
N GLY A 99 14.13 13.22 -3.96
CA GLY A 99 15.30 13.16 -4.82
C GLY A 99 16.61 12.88 -4.06
N PRO A 100 17.75 13.00 -4.75
CA PRO A 100 19.04 12.65 -4.18
C PRO A 100 19.41 13.51 -2.96
N SER A 101 20.03 12.88 -1.97
CA SER A 101 20.52 13.56 -0.77
C SER A 101 21.71 14.50 -1.06
N ASP A 102 22.46 14.22 -2.12
CA ASP A 102 23.53 15.07 -2.66
C ASP A 102 23.40 15.15 -4.20
N ALA A 103 23.45 16.37 -4.74
CA ALA A 103 23.26 16.62 -6.17
C ALA A 103 24.48 16.21 -7.05
N ASN A 104 25.62 15.87 -6.45
CA ASN A 104 26.88 15.64 -7.17
C ASN A 104 27.47 14.26 -6.91
N THR A 105 27.14 13.63 -5.78
CA THR A 105 27.73 12.37 -5.34
C THR A 105 26.67 11.39 -4.89
N MET A 106 26.77 10.16 -5.34
CA MET A 106 25.91 9.09 -4.84
C MET A 106 26.30 8.76 -3.39
N GLY A 107 25.34 8.92 -2.48
CA GLY A 107 25.49 8.60 -1.06
C GLY A 107 24.38 7.68 -0.58
N ALA A 108 24.55 7.12 0.61
CA ALA A 108 23.46 6.42 1.28
C ALA A 108 22.46 7.42 1.90
N GLY A 109 21.19 7.26 1.63
CA GLY A 109 20.14 8.13 2.15
C GLY A 109 18.75 7.55 1.92
N GLY A 110 17.75 8.34 2.25
CA GLY A 110 16.36 8.02 1.99
C GLY A 110 15.71 7.11 3.04
N SER A 111 14.54 6.60 2.73
CA SER A 111 13.74 5.78 3.63
C SER A 111 14.37 4.41 3.84
N TRP A 112 14.78 4.12 5.09
CA TRP A 112 15.26 2.80 5.50
C TRP A 112 14.13 1.82 5.76
N SER A 113 13.11 2.28 6.52
CA SER A 113 11.94 1.48 6.89
C SER A 113 10.71 2.35 6.93
N VAL A 114 9.57 1.82 6.53
CA VAL A 114 8.29 2.52 6.59
C VAL A 114 7.20 1.56 7.02
N TYR A 115 6.32 2.03 7.90
CA TYR A 115 5.24 1.22 8.47
C TYR A 115 3.96 2.02 8.60
N TRP A 116 2.83 1.36 8.35
CA TRP A 116 1.53 1.86 8.78
C TRP A 116 1.32 1.53 10.26
N TYR A 117 0.96 2.52 11.05
CA TYR A 117 0.64 2.34 12.45
C TYR A 117 -0.52 3.25 12.87
N ASN A 118 -1.65 2.66 13.23
CA ASN A 118 -2.81 3.33 13.80
C ASN A 118 -3.25 4.61 13.04
N GLY A 119 -3.24 4.56 11.71
CA GLY A 119 -3.74 5.66 10.87
C GLY A 119 -2.68 6.60 10.32
N VAL A 120 -1.41 6.40 10.67
CA VAL A 120 -0.28 7.17 10.14
C VAL A 120 0.76 6.26 9.51
N ILE A 121 1.56 6.82 8.62
CA ILE A 121 2.72 6.17 8.02
C ILE A 121 3.96 6.75 8.69
N VAL A 122 4.78 5.90 9.28
CA VAL A 122 6.01 6.28 9.98
C VAL A 122 7.20 5.76 9.21
N SER A 123 8.10 6.65 8.80
CA SER A 123 9.31 6.31 8.05
C SER A 123 10.57 6.71 8.82
N SER A 124 11.52 5.79 8.90
CA SER A 124 12.89 6.06 9.34
C SER A 124 13.71 6.47 8.11
N GLU A 125 14.23 7.69 8.11
CA GLU A 125 15.02 8.25 7.00
C GLU A 125 16.48 8.40 7.43
N ILE A 126 17.41 7.83 6.64
CA ILE A 126 18.84 7.67 6.99
C ILE A 126 19.50 9.01 7.29
N ALA A 127 19.27 10.02 6.45
CA ALA A 127 19.96 11.30 6.53
C ALA A 127 19.20 12.36 7.36
N ARG A 128 17.86 12.20 7.53
CA ARG A 128 16.98 13.25 8.06
C ARG A 128 16.20 12.85 9.31
N GLY A 129 16.22 11.55 9.69
CA GLY A 129 15.65 11.05 10.94
C GLY A 129 14.27 10.41 10.76
N LEU A 130 13.20 11.06 11.24
CA LEU A 130 11.85 10.49 11.26
C LEU A 130 10.89 11.34 10.43
N ASP A 131 10.14 10.66 9.56
CA ASP A 131 9.02 11.26 8.84
C ASP A 131 7.70 10.61 9.27
N ILE A 132 6.65 11.41 9.33
CA ILE A 132 5.28 10.95 9.59
C ILE A 132 4.38 11.50 8.49
N PHE A 133 3.62 10.60 7.83
CA PHE A 133 2.73 10.95 6.73
C PHE A 133 1.31 10.52 7.01
N GLU A 134 0.38 11.20 6.37
CA GLU A 134 -1.01 10.78 6.24
C GLU A 134 -1.31 10.37 4.80
N LEU A 135 -1.95 9.23 4.64
CA LEU A 135 -2.50 8.83 3.34
C LEU A 135 -3.73 9.67 3.02
N LYS A 136 -3.79 10.22 1.82
CA LYS A 136 -4.91 11.03 1.33
C LYS A 136 -5.72 10.25 0.28
N PRO A 137 -7.03 10.48 0.20
CA PRO A 137 -7.87 9.89 -0.86
C PRO A 137 -7.41 10.29 -2.25
N SER A 138 -7.58 9.35 -3.21
CA SER A 138 -7.29 9.57 -4.63
C SER A 138 -8.26 8.75 -5.49
N GLY A 139 -8.06 8.72 -6.80
CA GLY A 139 -8.82 7.83 -7.70
C GLY A 139 -8.57 6.33 -7.43
N PHE A 140 -7.51 5.99 -6.71
CA PHE A 140 -7.10 4.61 -6.42
C PHE A 140 -7.50 4.13 -5.02
N ILE A 141 -7.76 5.06 -4.10
CA ILE A 141 -8.13 4.76 -2.71
C ILE A 141 -9.13 5.79 -2.19
N SER A 142 -10.24 5.35 -1.64
CA SER A 142 -11.28 6.22 -1.13
C SER A 142 -11.03 6.66 0.31
N ALA A 143 -11.74 7.72 0.73
CA ALA A 143 -11.75 8.15 2.13
C ALA A 143 -12.28 7.05 3.06
N ASN A 144 -13.29 6.30 2.63
CA ASN A 144 -13.86 5.20 3.43
C ASN A 144 -12.88 4.05 3.59
N GLU A 145 -12.07 3.72 2.57
CA GLU A 145 -11.01 2.71 2.66
C GLU A 145 -9.95 3.14 3.68
N ILE A 146 -9.55 4.40 3.68
CA ILE A 146 -8.58 4.95 4.64
C ILE A 146 -9.16 4.93 6.06
N GLU A 147 -10.40 5.35 6.25
CA GLU A 147 -11.06 5.32 7.57
C GLU A 147 -11.26 3.88 8.08
N ALA A 148 -11.60 2.94 7.20
CA ALA A 148 -11.63 1.52 7.56
C ALA A 148 -10.24 1.00 8.00
N ALA A 149 -9.18 1.40 7.31
CA ALA A 149 -7.80 1.06 7.71
C ALA A 149 -7.43 1.67 9.07
N LYS A 150 -7.80 2.94 9.33
CA LYS A 150 -7.59 3.61 10.61
C LYS A 150 -8.33 2.95 11.78
N SER A 151 -9.43 2.24 11.51
CA SER A 151 -10.20 1.55 12.54
C SER A 151 -9.48 0.33 13.12
N VAL A 152 -8.47 -0.20 12.42
CA VAL A 152 -7.59 -1.26 12.92
C VAL A 152 -6.55 -0.64 13.84
N GLN A 153 -6.68 -0.90 15.14
CA GLN A 153 -5.79 -0.35 16.17
C GLN A 153 -4.93 -1.46 16.77
N LEU A 154 -3.65 -1.19 16.88
CA LEU A 154 -2.64 -2.10 17.42
C LEU A 154 -1.98 -1.44 18.64
N GLU A 155 -1.76 -2.20 19.71
CA GLU A 155 -0.98 -1.73 20.86
C GLU A 155 0.49 -1.55 20.48
N TYR A 156 1.02 -2.48 19.70
CA TYR A 156 2.35 -2.41 19.08
C TYR A 156 2.33 -3.08 17.71
N LEU A 157 3.24 -2.69 16.84
CA LEU A 157 3.40 -3.28 15.52
C LEU A 157 4.69 -4.11 15.47
N ASN A 158 4.55 -5.37 15.11
CA ASN A 158 5.65 -6.23 14.68
C ASN A 158 5.28 -6.90 13.35
N PRO A 159 5.71 -6.34 12.21
CA PRO A 159 5.40 -6.91 10.88
C PRO A 159 5.90 -8.36 10.73
N GLN A 160 7.03 -8.70 11.35
CA GLN A 160 7.59 -10.07 11.32
C GLN A 160 6.71 -11.08 12.07
N GLY A 161 5.88 -10.64 13.01
CA GLY A 161 4.90 -11.46 13.70
C GLY A 161 3.70 -11.80 12.82
N GLN A 162 3.57 -11.20 11.65
CA GLN A 162 2.48 -11.39 10.69
C GLN A 162 1.09 -11.33 11.36
N PRO A 163 0.76 -10.21 12.05
CA PRO A 163 -0.51 -10.08 12.73
C PRO A 163 -1.65 -10.12 11.71
N LYS A 164 -2.70 -10.86 12.03
CA LYS A 164 -3.94 -10.81 11.25
C LYS A 164 -4.69 -9.55 11.62
N PHE A 165 -4.99 -8.72 10.62
CA PHE A 165 -5.86 -7.57 10.81
C PHE A 165 -7.31 -8.01 10.92
N THR A 166 -8.03 -7.39 11.85
CA THR A 166 -9.46 -7.57 12.03
C THR A 166 -10.12 -6.20 12.09
N TRP A 167 -11.04 -5.95 11.17
CA TRP A 167 -11.74 -4.68 11.11
C TRP A 167 -12.96 -4.73 12.02
N PRO A 168 -13.15 -3.72 12.89
CA PRO A 168 -14.41 -3.58 13.61
C PRO A 168 -15.54 -3.29 12.61
N MET A 169 -16.74 -3.74 12.95
CA MET A 169 -17.94 -3.49 12.11
C MET A 169 -18.33 -2.01 12.19
N THR A 170 -17.92 -1.23 11.20
CA THR A 170 -18.19 0.20 11.06
C THR A 170 -18.87 0.49 9.74
N TYR A 171 -19.53 1.64 9.65
CA TYR A 171 -20.07 2.10 8.36
C TYR A 171 -18.95 2.40 7.35
N ALA A 172 -17.81 2.91 7.81
CA ALA A 172 -16.63 3.11 6.95
C ALA A 172 -16.19 1.80 6.30
N LEU A 173 -16.17 0.68 7.04
CA LEU A 173 -15.88 -0.65 6.49
C LEU A 173 -16.88 -1.04 5.39
N ALA A 174 -18.19 -0.84 5.62
CA ALA A 174 -19.21 -1.16 4.62
C ALA A 174 -19.11 -0.26 3.39
N HIS A 175 -18.91 1.04 3.58
CA HIS A 175 -18.72 1.99 2.48
C HIS A 175 -17.45 1.70 1.68
N SER A 176 -16.37 1.24 2.32
CA SER A 176 -15.12 0.90 1.63
C SER A 176 -15.32 -0.21 0.59
N TYR A 177 -16.12 -1.23 0.91
CA TYR A 177 -16.46 -2.29 -0.06
C TYR A 177 -17.34 -1.80 -1.19
N ILE A 178 -18.30 -0.88 -0.92
CA ILE A 178 -19.11 -0.28 -1.98
C ILE A 178 -18.24 0.57 -2.91
N ASP A 179 -17.29 1.35 -2.37
CA ASP A 179 -16.35 2.14 -3.16
C ASP A 179 -15.49 1.25 -4.07
N GLN A 180 -15.05 0.10 -3.57
CA GLN A 180 -14.30 -0.88 -4.37
C GLN A 180 -15.17 -1.51 -5.47
N LEU A 181 -16.40 -1.88 -5.16
CA LEU A 181 -17.34 -2.43 -6.14
C LEU A 181 -17.69 -1.41 -7.23
N GLU A 182 -17.81 -0.12 -6.89
CA GLU A 182 -18.03 0.95 -7.86
C GLU A 182 -16.79 1.14 -8.75
N ARG A 183 -15.59 1.24 -8.16
CA ARG A 183 -14.32 1.41 -8.89
C ARG A 183 -14.03 0.24 -9.82
N SER A 184 -14.26 -0.98 -9.37
CA SER A 184 -14.07 -2.21 -10.17
C SER A 184 -15.21 -2.51 -11.16
N LYS A 185 -16.31 -1.73 -11.11
CA LYS A 185 -17.55 -2.01 -11.84
C LYS A 185 -18.13 -3.41 -11.53
N GLY A 186 -17.91 -3.88 -10.31
CA GLY A 186 -18.38 -5.18 -9.82
C GLY A 186 -19.90 -5.23 -9.62
N LEU A 187 -20.55 -4.05 -9.51
CA LEU A 187 -22.02 -3.91 -9.47
C LEU A 187 -22.48 -2.82 -10.45
N SER A 188 -23.77 -2.90 -10.83
CA SER A 188 -24.40 -1.84 -11.62
C SER A 188 -24.49 -0.54 -10.83
N ALA A 189 -24.48 0.60 -11.53
CA ALA A 189 -24.61 1.92 -10.90
C ALA A 189 -25.89 2.05 -10.05
N SER A 190 -26.99 1.41 -10.47
CA SER A 190 -28.26 1.39 -9.72
C SER A 190 -28.13 0.62 -8.40
N ASN A 191 -27.43 -0.51 -8.40
CA ASN A 191 -27.21 -1.31 -7.19
C ASN A 191 -26.24 -0.58 -6.23
N ILE A 192 -25.20 0.05 -6.76
CA ILE A 192 -24.30 0.91 -5.96
C ILE A 192 -25.08 2.03 -5.28
N ALA A 193 -25.94 2.76 -6.04
CA ALA A 193 -26.76 3.84 -5.48
C ALA A 193 -27.74 3.34 -4.41
N ALA A 194 -28.38 2.19 -4.61
CA ALA A 194 -29.28 1.59 -3.64
C ALA A 194 -28.52 1.17 -2.35
N ALA A 195 -27.34 0.57 -2.48
CA ALA A 195 -26.51 0.18 -1.35
C ALA A 195 -26.04 1.39 -0.53
N ARG A 196 -25.59 2.48 -1.18
CA ARG A 196 -25.21 3.73 -0.50
C ARG A 196 -26.40 4.33 0.25
N ALA A 197 -27.57 4.46 -0.40
CA ALA A 197 -28.76 5.03 0.22
C ALA A 197 -29.22 4.21 1.45
N ALA A 198 -29.12 2.90 1.40
CA ALA A 198 -29.48 2.05 2.53
C ALA A 198 -28.49 2.16 3.69
N LEU A 199 -27.18 2.28 3.43
CA LEU A 199 -26.18 2.53 4.47
C LEU A 199 -26.38 3.90 5.11
N GLU A 200 -26.52 4.97 4.33
CA GLU A 200 -26.80 6.33 4.83
C GLU A 200 -28.08 6.38 5.67
N SER A 201 -29.13 5.71 5.22
CA SER A 201 -30.39 5.61 5.98
C SER A 201 -30.17 4.89 7.32
N SER A 202 -29.34 3.85 7.34
CA SER A 202 -29.01 3.10 8.56
C SER A 202 -28.15 3.91 9.52
N GLU A 203 -27.17 4.66 9.03
CA GLU A 203 -26.36 5.60 9.82
C GLU A 203 -27.24 6.64 10.52
N ASN A 204 -28.29 7.10 9.84
CA ASN A 204 -29.28 8.04 10.39
C ASN A 204 -30.36 7.36 11.26
N GLY A 205 -30.14 6.13 11.70
CA GLY A 205 -30.99 5.43 12.67
C GLY A 205 -32.07 4.49 12.08
N ASN A 206 -32.23 4.42 10.76
CA ASN A 206 -33.18 3.50 10.12
C ASN A 206 -32.51 2.16 9.76
N HIS A 207 -32.19 1.34 10.77
CA HIS A 207 -31.52 0.04 10.57
C HIS A 207 -32.36 -1.01 9.78
N LYS A 208 -33.65 -0.75 9.51
CA LYS A 208 -34.48 -1.62 8.65
C LYS A 208 -34.07 -1.50 7.17
N ALA A 209 -33.47 -0.39 6.76
CA ALA A 209 -33.04 -0.19 5.37
C ALA A 209 -32.03 -1.24 4.88
N LEU A 210 -31.14 -1.71 5.74
CA LEU A 210 -30.15 -2.74 5.38
C LEU A 210 -30.77 -4.11 5.12
N ARG A 211 -31.91 -4.43 5.76
CA ARG A 211 -32.62 -5.70 5.56
C ARG A 211 -33.29 -5.80 4.19
N ALA A 212 -33.49 -4.70 3.52
CA ALA A 212 -34.09 -4.67 2.19
C ALA A 212 -33.08 -4.93 1.06
N LEU A 213 -31.77 -4.93 1.38
CA LEU A 213 -30.69 -5.22 0.43
C LEU A 213 -30.25 -6.70 0.45
N ALA A 214 -30.62 -7.45 1.50
CA ALA A 214 -30.32 -8.86 1.65
C ALA A 214 -31.39 -9.74 1.00
#